data_aae030e6c675c4c528b0d12eeb7e85ec
#
_entry.id   aae030e6c675c4c528b0d12eeb7e85ec
#
_cell.length_a   1.000
_cell.length_b   1.000
_cell.length_c   1.000
_cell.angle_alpha   90.00
_cell.angle_beta   90.00
_cell.angle_gamma   90.00
#
_symmetry.space_group_name_H-M   'P 1'
#
loop_
_entity.id
_entity.type
_entity.pdbx_description
1 polymer ?
#
loop_
_entity_poly.entity_id
_entity_poly.type
_entity_poly.pdbx_seq_one_letter_code
_entity_poly.pdbx_strand_id
1 'polypeptide(L)'
;MSSFIDYKAPFLGTMVVAFLSFKYAYVLGPLKELQEFIKSFVEFGSLCFGVLLTFFGIVIQSSSETIRQMKSRAKNFNRFIVYNRNMIIFSLVLTVCAYILGNLNFWKITTYSISELVISIFFGALVYFLYGLLYLLLIFFNLLRQHEN
;
A
#
# COMPACT_ATOMS: atom_id res chain seq x y z
N MET A 1 -12.89 8.26 15.92
CA MET A 1 -11.61 8.48 15.23
C MET A 1 -11.87 9.50 14.15
N SER A 2 -11.09 10.57 14.09
CA SER A 2 -11.37 11.70 13.20
C SER A 2 -11.02 11.34 11.76
N SER A 3 -11.81 11.84 10.80
CA SER A 3 -11.57 11.69 9.35
C SER A 3 -10.17 12.17 8.91
N PHE A 4 -9.51 12.97 9.75
CA PHE A 4 -8.16 13.46 9.54
C PHE A 4 -7.13 12.33 9.56
N ILE A 5 -7.20 11.40 10.53
CA ILE A 5 -6.27 10.26 10.64
C ILE A 5 -6.47 9.28 9.49
N ASP A 6 -7.71 9.14 9.00
CA ASP A 6 -8.04 8.14 7.98
C ASP A 6 -7.52 8.50 6.57
N TYR A 7 -7.54 9.78 6.21
CA TYR A 7 -7.23 10.20 4.85
C TYR A 7 -6.12 11.27 4.74
N LYS A 8 -6.05 12.20 5.69
CA LYS A 8 -5.11 13.32 5.60
C LYS A 8 -3.71 12.97 6.09
N ALA A 9 -3.59 12.20 7.17
CA ALA A 9 -2.28 11.83 7.72
C ALA A 9 -1.45 10.96 6.75
N PRO A 10 -1.99 9.87 6.14
CA PRO A 10 -1.23 9.10 5.17
C PRO A 10 -0.87 9.91 3.92
N PHE A 11 -1.77 10.78 3.45
CA PHE A 11 -1.51 11.64 2.31
C PHE A 11 -0.38 12.64 2.59
N LEU A 12 -0.38 13.29 3.75
CA LEU A 12 0.70 14.21 4.16
C LEU A 12 2.03 13.45 4.31
N GLY A 13 2.03 12.28 4.94
CA GLY A 13 3.22 11.43 5.05
C GLY A 13 3.80 11.06 3.69
N THR A 14 2.96 10.67 2.76
CA THR A 14 3.34 10.37 1.38
C THR A 14 3.97 11.57 0.67
N MET A 15 3.38 12.76 0.79
CA MET A 15 3.92 13.99 0.21
C MET A 15 5.28 14.36 0.79
N VAL A 16 5.44 14.25 2.12
CA VAL A 16 6.72 14.53 2.78
C VAL A 16 7.80 13.57 2.31
N VAL A 17 7.50 12.26 2.25
CA VAL A 17 8.47 11.26 1.78
C VAL A 17 8.81 11.47 0.31
N ALA A 18 7.83 11.72 -0.56
CA ALA A 18 8.08 12.01 -1.96
C ALA A 18 8.97 13.27 -2.14
N PHE A 19 8.70 14.33 -1.39
CA PHE A 19 9.50 15.55 -1.41
C PHE A 19 10.93 15.32 -0.92
N LEU A 20 11.10 14.59 0.19
CA LEU A 20 12.42 14.26 0.72
C LEU A 20 13.19 13.36 -0.25
N SER A 21 12.55 12.35 -0.84
CA SER A 21 13.17 11.49 -1.84
C SER A 21 13.60 12.27 -3.07
N PHE A 22 12.82 13.24 -3.52
CA PHE A 22 13.19 14.12 -4.62
C PHE A 22 14.39 15.01 -4.27
N LYS A 23 14.38 15.64 -3.09
CA LYS A 23 15.45 16.53 -2.64
C LYS A 23 16.77 15.81 -2.38
N TYR A 24 16.70 14.56 -1.93
CA TYR A 24 17.86 13.74 -1.58
C TYR A 24 18.06 12.54 -2.50
N ALA A 25 17.57 12.62 -3.73
CA ALA A 25 17.67 11.52 -4.71
C ALA A 25 19.12 11.05 -4.92
N TYR A 26 20.11 11.96 -4.88
CA TYR A 26 21.51 11.64 -4.96
C TYR A 26 22.05 10.82 -3.76
N VAL A 27 21.37 10.85 -2.61
CA VAL A 27 21.74 10.08 -1.40
C VAL A 27 21.13 8.67 -1.43
N LEU A 28 20.06 8.46 -2.19
CA LEU A 28 19.39 7.15 -2.32
C LEU A 28 20.24 6.11 -3.07
N GLY A 29 21.36 6.52 -3.66
CA GLY A 29 22.26 5.64 -4.38
C GLY A 29 22.19 5.76 -5.90
N PRO A 30 23.03 5.02 -6.63
CA PRO A 30 23.03 5.05 -8.08
C PRO A 30 21.71 4.53 -8.65
N LEU A 31 21.26 5.13 -9.75
CA LEU A 31 19.98 4.78 -10.43
C LEU A 31 19.83 3.28 -10.71
N LYS A 32 20.93 2.57 -10.94
CA LYS A 32 20.92 1.13 -11.19
C LYS A 32 20.45 0.33 -9.96
N GLU A 33 20.93 0.68 -8.77
CA GLU A 33 20.53 0.01 -7.52
C GLU A 33 19.06 0.28 -7.20
N LEU A 34 18.58 1.50 -7.46
CA LEU A 34 17.18 1.86 -7.31
C LEU A 34 16.29 1.07 -8.29
N GLN A 35 16.75 0.85 -9.52
CA GLN A 35 16.05 0.02 -10.49
C GLN A 35 15.98 -1.45 -10.03
N GLU A 36 17.04 -2.00 -9.49
CA GLU A 36 17.06 -3.36 -8.93
C GLU A 36 16.12 -3.49 -7.74
N PHE A 37 16.09 -2.48 -6.87
CA PHE A 37 15.12 -2.41 -5.77
C PHE A 37 13.67 -2.40 -6.29
N ILE A 38 13.36 -1.58 -7.29
CA ILE A 38 12.02 -1.52 -7.89
C ILE A 38 11.64 -2.88 -8.51
N LYS A 39 12.59 -3.59 -9.15
CA LYS A 39 12.37 -4.94 -9.67
C LYS A 39 12.03 -5.94 -8.56
N SER A 40 12.79 -5.94 -7.47
CA SER A 40 12.53 -6.84 -6.34
C SER A 40 11.18 -6.55 -5.66
N PHE A 41 10.71 -5.32 -5.73
CA PHE A 41 9.40 -4.95 -5.20
C PHE A 41 8.24 -5.66 -5.92
N VAL A 42 8.41 -6.08 -7.17
CA VAL A 42 7.37 -6.84 -7.91
C VAL A 42 6.99 -8.12 -7.19
N GLU A 43 7.98 -8.85 -6.67
CA GLU A 43 7.74 -10.09 -5.90
C GLU A 43 7.00 -9.78 -4.60
N PHE A 44 7.47 -8.80 -3.84
CA PHE A 44 6.84 -8.37 -2.60
C PHE A 44 5.41 -7.86 -2.83
N GLY A 45 5.19 -7.01 -3.84
CA GLY A 45 3.88 -6.46 -4.19
C GLY A 45 2.90 -7.54 -4.62
N SER A 46 3.35 -8.53 -5.42
CA SER A 46 2.55 -9.67 -5.83
C SER A 46 2.13 -10.55 -4.65
N LEU A 47 3.05 -10.78 -3.71
CA LEU A 47 2.77 -11.52 -2.49
C LEU A 47 1.74 -10.79 -1.63
N CYS A 48 1.91 -9.49 -1.42
CA CYS A 48 0.94 -8.66 -0.67
C CYS A 48 -0.44 -8.68 -1.34
N PHE A 49 -0.51 -8.56 -2.66
CA PHE A 49 -1.75 -8.65 -3.41
C PHE A 49 -2.45 -10.00 -3.18
N GLY A 50 -1.72 -11.10 -3.31
CA GLY A 50 -2.25 -12.46 -3.10
C GLY A 50 -2.77 -12.67 -1.69
N VAL A 51 -2.01 -12.24 -0.68
CA VAL A 51 -2.41 -12.34 0.74
C VAL A 51 -3.66 -11.52 1.02
N LEU A 52 -3.70 -10.26 0.57
CA LEU A 52 -4.86 -9.38 0.76
C LEU A 52 -6.12 -9.93 0.08
N LEU A 53 -5.99 -10.46 -1.14
CA LEU A 53 -7.09 -11.05 -1.89
C LEU A 53 -7.61 -12.32 -1.21
N THR A 54 -6.72 -13.21 -0.77
CA THR A 54 -7.08 -14.44 -0.05
C THR A 54 -7.78 -14.12 1.26
N PHE A 55 -7.21 -13.20 2.04
CA PHE A 55 -7.80 -12.76 3.30
C PHE A 55 -9.19 -12.14 3.09
N PHE A 56 -9.36 -11.33 2.06
CA PHE A 56 -10.66 -10.76 1.68
C PHE A 56 -11.69 -11.84 1.34
N GLY A 57 -11.28 -12.83 0.56
CA GLY A 57 -12.12 -13.98 0.20
C GLY A 57 -12.57 -14.77 1.44
N ILE A 58 -11.63 -15.08 2.34
CA ILE A 58 -11.94 -15.80 3.59
C ILE A 58 -12.95 -15.01 4.44
N VAL A 59 -12.74 -13.71 4.63
CA VAL A 59 -13.63 -12.89 5.45
C VAL A 59 -15.05 -12.78 4.85
N ILE A 60 -15.16 -12.71 3.52
CA ILE A 60 -16.49 -12.65 2.88
C ILE A 60 -17.21 -14.00 2.96
N GLN A 61 -16.51 -15.09 2.67
CA GLN A 61 -17.10 -16.42 2.52
C GLN A 61 -17.33 -17.12 3.87
N SER A 62 -16.55 -16.77 4.89
CA SER A 62 -16.64 -17.46 6.18
C SER A 62 -17.99 -17.25 6.85
N SER A 63 -18.55 -18.36 7.30
CA SER A 63 -19.74 -18.44 8.15
C SER A 63 -19.42 -18.64 9.64
N SER A 64 -18.15 -18.51 10.03
CA SER A 64 -17.74 -18.66 11.44
C SER A 64 -18.50 -17.66 12.33
N GLU A 65 -18.77 -18.05 13.57
CA GLU A 65 -19.49 -17.21 14.54
C GLU A 65 -18.82 -15.84 14.71
N THR A 66 -17.48 -15.82 14.81
CA THR A 66 -16.69 -14.59 14.91
C THR A 66 -16.95 -13.65 13.74
N ILE A 67 -16.91 -14.17 12.51
CA ILE A 67 -17.14 -13.34 11.32
C ILE A 67 -18.59 -12.93 11.18
N ARG A 68 -19.53 -13.79 11.60
CA ARG A 68 -20.96 -13.44 11.63
C ARG A 68 -21.21 -12.28 12.58
N GLN A 69 -20.59 -12.28 13.76
CA GLN A 69 -20.69 -11.17 14.72
C GLN A 69 -19.98 -9.90 14.20
N MET A 70 -18.84 -10.03 13.50
CA MET A 70 -18.23 -8.88 12.82
C MET A 70 -19.18 -8.28 11.77
N LYS A 71 -19.86 -9.12 10.99
CA LYS A 71 -20.85 -8.68 9.99
C LYS A 71 -22.07 -8.00 10.64
N SER A 72 -22.48 -8.39 11.82
CA SER A 72 -23.60 -7.73 12.53
C SER A 72 -23.29 -6.28 12.92
N ARG A 73 -22.01 -5.90 13.04
CA ARG A 73 -21.54 -4.53 13.26
C ARG A 73 -21.34 -3.79 11.93
N ALA A 74 -22.40 -3.66 11.16
CA ALA A 74 -22.41 -3.25 9.75
C ALA A 74 -21.50 -2.06 9.40
N LYS A 75 -21.43 -1.02 10.24
CA LYS A 75 -20.64 0.19 9.96
C LYS A 75 -19.12 -0.07 9.92
N ASN A 76 -18.60 -0.77 10.93
CA ASN A 76 -17.17 -1.02 11.06
C ASN A 76 -16.72 -2.11 10.08
N PHE A 77 -17.56 -3.13 9.87
CA PHE A 77 -17.33 -4.18 8.91
C PHE A 77 -17.30 -3.64 7.47
N ASN A 78 -18.27 -2.82 7.09
CA ASN A 78 -18.31 -2.21 5.76
C ASN A 78 -17.08 -1.33 5.51
N ARG A 79 -16.64 -0.57 6.53
CA ARG A 79 -15.41 0.23 6.45
C ARG A 79 -14.17 -0.65 6.20
N PHE A 80 -14.06 -1.79 6.91
CA PHE A 80 -13.00 -2.76 6.71
C PHE A 80 -13.01 -3.31 5.28
N ILE A 81 -14.17 -3.74 4.78
CA ILE A 81 -14.32 -4.30 3.42
C ILE A 81 -13.91 -3.29 2.35
N VAL A 82 -14.42 -2.06 2.44
CA VAL A 82 -14.08 -1.00 1.46
C VAL A 82 -12.59 -0.68 1.50
N TYR A 83 -12.00 -0.59 2.70
CA TYR A 83 -10.59 -0.28 2.85
C TYR A 83 -9.70 -1.40 2.29
N ASN A 84 -10.01 -2.65 2.62
CA ASN A 84 -9.28 -3.82 2.11
C ASN A 84 -9.36 -3.92 0.58
N ARG A 85 -10.53 -3.73 0.00
CA ARG A 85 -10.71 -3.68 -1.46
C ARG A 85 -9.81 -2.61 -2.10
N ASN A 86 -9.78 -1.42 -1.53
CA ASN A 86 -8.96 -0.34 -2.05
C ASN A 86 -7.47 -0.66 -1.95
N MET A 87 -7.03 -1.32 -0.87
CA MET A 87 -5.65 -1.76 -0.70
C MET A 87 -5.25 -2.86 -1.68
N ILE A 88 -6.15 -3.79 -2.00
CA ILE A 88 -5.95 -4.82 -3.04
C ILE A 88 -5.70 -4.15 -4.40
N ILE A 89 -6.57 -3.21 -4.79
CA ILE A 89 -6.44 -2.49 -6.07
C ILE A 89 -5.12 -1.69 -6.09
N PHE A 90 -4.81 -0.99 -5.00
CA PHE A 90 -3.60 -0.20 -4.91
C PHE A 90 -2.33 -1.07 -4.97
N SER A 91 -2.31 -2.23 -4.30
CA SER A 91 -1.23 -3.20 -4.37
C SER A 91 -0.99 -3.68 -5.81
N LEU A 92 -2.06 -4.02 -6.53
CA LEU A 92 -1.98 -4.44 -7.93
C LEU A 92 -1.39 -3.33 -8.81
N VAL A 93 -1.92 -2.11 -8.70
CA VAL A 93 -1.43 -0.96 -9.48
C VAL A 93 0.05 -0.69 -9.19
N LEU A 94 0.44 -0.67 -7.91
CA LEU A 94 1.82 -0.42 -7.51
C LEU A 94 2.77 -1.51 -8.03
N THR A 95 2.35 -2.78 -8.00
CA THR A 95 3.12 -3.91 -8.54
C THR A 95 3.30 -3.81 -10.05
N VAL A 96 2.24 -3.47 -10.79
CA VAL A 96 2.30 -3.26 -12.25
C VAL A 96 3.22 -2.07 -12.58
N CYS A 97 3.11 -0.97 -11.85
CA CYS A 97 4.02 0.18 -12.00
C CYS A 97 5.48 -0.22 -11.74
N ALA A 98 5.74 -0.98 -10.67
CA ALA A 98 7.08 -1.48 -10.36
C ALA A 98 7.63 -2.38 -11.48
N TYR A 99 6.80 -3.28 -12.03
CA TYR A 99 7.19 -4.13 -13.15
C TYR A 99 7.55 -3.31 -14.39
N ILE A 100 6.74 -2.33 -14.74
CA ILE A 100 6.97 -1.44 -15.88
C ILE A 100 8.28 -0.65 -15.66
N LEU A 101 8.42 0.04 -14.53
CA LEU A 101 9.59 0.85 -14.22
C LEU A 101 10.88 0.03 -14.10
N GLY A 102 10.79 -1.19 -13.56
CA GLY A 102 11.95 -2.07 -13.41
C GLY A 102 12.45 -2.67 -14.73
N ASN A 103 11.58 -2.92 -15.69
CA ASN A 103 11.94 -3.63 -16.94
C ASN A 103 12.08 -2.73 -18.16
N LEU A 104 11.48 -1.55 -18.19
CA LEU A 104 11.66 -0.62 -19.28
C LEU A 104 13.07 0.01 -19.26
N ASN A 105 13.63 0.25 -20.45
CA ASN A 105 14.83 1.07 -20.62
C ASN A 105 14.54 2.58 -20.35
N PHE A 106 13.54 2.86 -19.54
CA PHE A 106 13.08 4.18 -19.16
C PHE A 106 14.23 5.06 -18.65
N TRP A 107 15.11 4.47 -17.85
CA TRP A 107 16.28 5.12 -17.25
C TRP A 107 17.36 5.57 -18.25
N LYS A 108 17.34 5.00 -19.47
CA LYS A 108 18.27 5.39 -20.55
C LYS A 108 17.72 6.48 -21.46
N ILE A 109 16.39 6.62 -21.49
CA ILE A 109 15.69 7.51 -22.44
C ILE A 109 15.29 8.84 -21.77
N THR A 110 15.09 8.83 -20.46
CA THR A 110 14.63 9.99 -19.71
C THR A 110 15.76 10.87 -19.20
N THR A 111 15.50 12.17 -19.15
CA THR A 111 16.39 13.11 -18.48
C THR A 111 16.49 12.79 -16.98
N TYR A 112 17.63 13.05 -16.38
CA TYR A 112 17.92 12.76 -14.97
C TYR A 112 16.82 13.27 -14.03
N SER A 113 16.34 14.49 -14.21
CA SER A 113 15.28 15.10 -13.38
C SER A 113 13.94 14.36 -13.44
N ILE A 114 13.56 13.78 -14.59
CA ILE A 114 12.33 13.01 -14.73
C ILE A 114 12.45 11.67 -14.01
N SER A 115 13.61 11.04 -14.09
CA SER A 115 13.88 9.78 -13.37
C SER A 115 13.78 9.97 -11.86
N GLU A 116 14.34 11.04 -11.31
CA GLU A 116 14.25 11.38 -9.89
C GLU A 116 12.80 11.61 -9.44
N LEU A 117 12.01 12.30 -10.25
CA LEU A 117 10.61 12.58 -9.96
C LEU A 117 9.80 11.27 -9.93
N VAL A 118 10.00 10.38 -10.89
CA VAL A 118 9.30 9.08 -10.94
C VAL A 118 9.67 8.21 -9.75
N ILE A 119 10.95 8.15 -9.38
CA ILE A 119 11.40 7.42 -8.19
C ILE A 119 10.75 8.00 -6.92
N SER A 120 10.72 9.32 -6.79
CA SER A 120 10.14 9.99 -5.64
C SER A 120 8.64 9.70 -5.48
N ILE A 121 7.90 9.68 -6.60
CA ILE A 121 6.49 9.29 -6.61
C ILE A 121 6.32 7.83 -6.20
N PHE A 122 7.18 6.93 -6.71
CA PHE A 122 7.14 5.52 -6.36
C PHE A 122 7.38 5.28 -4.86
N PHE A 123 8.40 5.92 -4.27
CA PHE A 123 8.67 5.83 -2.83
C PHE A 123 7.54 6.42 -1.99
N GLY A 124 6.94 7.53 -2.41
CA GLY A 124 5.76 8.08 -1.77
C GLY A 124 4.59 7.09 -1.78
N ALA A 125 4.31 6.47 -2.93
CA ALA A 125 3.27 5.46 -3.07
C ALA A 125 3.56 4.22 -2.21
N LEU A 126 4.82 3.79 -2.11
CA LEU A 126 5.25 2.70 -1.25
C LEU A 126 4.94 2.97 0.23
N VAL A 127 5.29 4.17 0.72
CA VAL A 127 5.00 4.56 2.11
C VAL A 127 3.50 4.62 2.37
N TYR A 128 2.72 5.13 1.42
CA TYR A 128 1.26 5.11 1.51
C TYR A 128 0.72 3.67 1.61
N PHE A 129 1.26 2.76 0.81
CA PHE A 129 0.90 1.36 0.83
C PHE A 129 1.20 0.68 2.17
N LEU A 130 2.41 0.87 2.69
CA LEU A 130 2.82 0.32 4.00
C LEU A 130 1.95 0.86 5.14
N TYR A 131 1.68 2.17 5.14
CA TYR A 131 0.77 2.76 6.11
C TYR A 131 -0.64 2.16 5.99
N GLY A 132 -1.13 1.97 4.76
CA GLY A 132 -2.42 1.36 4.50
C GLY A 132 -2.53 -0.06 5.03
N LEU A 133 -1.47 -0.88 4.87
CA LEU A 133 -1.42 -2.23 5.44
C LEU A 133 -1.47 -2.21 6.97
N LEU A 134 -0.67 -1.37 7.62
CA LEU A 134 -0.70 -1.21 9.09
C LEU A 134 -2.08 -0.77 9.58
N TYR A 135 -2.70 0.17 8.89
CA TYR A 135 -4.04 0.64 9.25
C TYR A 135 -5.11 -0.43 9.08
N LEU A 136 -5.02 -1.26 8.03
CA LEU A 136 -5.90 -2.41 7.83
C LEU A 136 -5.78 -3.41 8.98
N LEU A 137 -4.56 -3.73 9.40
CA LEU A 137 -4.30 -4.59 10.56
C LEU A 137 -4.92 -4.01 11.85
N LEU A 138 -4.76 -2.71 12.08
CA LEU A 138 -5.36 -2.05 13.24
C LEU A 138 -6.89 -2.12 13.23
N ILE A 139 -7.54 -1.92 12.09
CA ILE A 139 -9.00 -2.07 11.97
C ILE A 139 -9.40 -3.51 12.29
N PHE A 140 -8.68 -4.49 11.76
CA PHE A 140 -8.96 -5.90 11.97
C PHE A 140 -8.81 -6.29 13.45
N PHE A 141 -7.70 -5.93 14.09
CA PHE A 141 -7.50 -6.20 15.53
C PHE A 141 -8.56 -5.51 16.41
N ASN A 142 -8.95 -4.29 16.07
CA ASN A 142 -10.03 -3.61 16.78
C ASN A 142 -11.37 -4.33 16.65
N LEU A 143 -11.66 -4.91 15.49
CA LEU A 143 -12.85 -5.73 15.27
C LEU A 143 -12.83 -7.01 16.11
N LEU A 144 -11.66 -7.67 16.21
CA LEU A 144 -11.48 -8.86 17.03
C LEU A 144 -11.59 -8.55 18.52
N ARG A 145 -10.90 -7.53 19.02
CA ARG A 145 -10.88 -7.16 20.44
C ARG A 145 -12.26 -6.76 20.98
N GLN A 146 -13.09 -6.17 20.16
CA GLN A 146 -14.47 -5.84 20.54
C GLN A 146 -15.35 -7.10 20.71
N HIS A 147 -14.84 -8.27 20.44
CA HIS A 147 -15.50 -9.55 20.65
C HIS A 147 -15.35 -10.07 22.08
N GLU A 148 -14.26 -9.71 22.78
CA GLU A 148 -13.93 -10.23 24.11
C GLU A 148 -14.62 -9.45 25.26
N ASN A 149 -15.28 -8.31 24.94
CA ASN A 149 -16.05 -7.49 25.88
C ASN A 149 -17.54 -7.48 25.51
#